data_10b9bd7cde76dbe791e30caa8cb9fde3
#
_entry.id   10b9bd7cde76dbe791e30caa8cb9fde3
#
_cell.length_a   1.000
_cell.length_b   1.000
_cell.length_c   1.000
_cell.angle_alpha   90.00
_cell.angle_beta   90.00
_cell.angle_gamma   90.00
#
_symmetry.space_group_name_H-M   'P 1'
#
loop_
_entity.id
_entity.type
_entity.pdbx_description
1 polymer ?
#
loop_
_entity_poly.entity_id
_entity_poly.type
_entity_poly.pdbx_seq_one_letter_code
_entity_poly.pdbx_strand_id
1 'polypeptide(L)'
;MIILIYTQSIFCVSVDSESTIRSEIMVDDRNISVEERLAKAKKPGQDAMKMHPYYGGKVEVVPKACVRSFDDFAIWYSPGVAEPCKDIHANPDKVYEHTWKWNTVAVVSDGTRVLGLGDIGPEAAMPVMEGKAMLFKYLGGVDCVPICLDTKDPEKIIETVRLIAPSFGGINLEDISNPKCFDILDELRRDCKIPVWHDDQQGTATVEVAGAINAMKLVGKKLEDANTRSAL
;
A
#
# COMPACT_ATOMS: atom_id res chain seq x y z
N MET A 1 -11.84 -11.36 -11.76
CA MET A 1 -11.76 -10.02 -11.16
C MET A 1 -10.55 -9.33 -11.80
N ILE A 2 -10.78 -8.40 -12.69
CA ILE A 2 -9.71 -7.62 -13.35
C ILE A 2 -9.75 -6.25 -12.72
N ILE A 3 -8.67 -5.88 -12.03
CA ILE A 3 -8.53 -4.55 -11.42
C ILE A 3 -7.71 -3.70 -12.40
N LEU A 4 -8.38 -2.73 -13.03
CA LEU A 4 -7.73 -1.68 -13.80
C LEU A 4 -7.57 -0.46 -12.90
N ILE A 5 -6.33 -0.18 -12.51
CA ILE A 5 -6.00 1.06 -11.79
C ILE A 5 -5.64 2.10 -12.85
N TYR A 6 -6.57 3.02 -13.12
CA TYR A 6 -6.28 4.27 -13.81
C TYR A 6 -6.09 5.37 -12.75
N THR A 7 -5.13 6.22 -12.96
CA THR A 7 -4.58 7.24 -12.06
C THR A 7 -5.56 8.29 -11.54
N GLN A 8 -6.80 7.99 -11.21
CA GLN A 8 -7.72 8.86 -10.44
C GLN A 8 -9.10 8.25 -10.16
N SER A 9 -9.33 6.94 -10.38
CA SER A 9 -10.63 6.36 -10.00
C SER A 9 -10.49 4.88 -9.66
N ILE A 10 -10.84 4.52 -8.44
CA ILE A 10 -10.92 3.13 -7.97
C ILE A 10 -12.36 2.68 -8.14
N PHE A 11 -12.60 1.65 -8.97
CA PHE A 11 -13.91 1.01 -9.09
C PHE A 11 -13.84 -0.43 -8.63
N CYS A 12 -14.70 -0.78 -7.68
CA CYS A 12 -14.97 -2.16 -7.31
C CYS A 12 -16.13 -2.66 -8.18
N VAL A 13 -15.88 -3.63 -9.06
CA VAL A 13 -16.91 -4.19 -9.95
C VAL A 13 -17.16 -5.63 -9.55
N SER A 14 -18.37 -5.92 -9.07
CA SER A 14 -18.91 -7.28 -9.05
C SER A 14 -19.44 -7.61 -10.46
N VAL A 15 -18.93 -8.70 -11.04
CA VAL A 15 -19.26 -9.09 -12.41
C VAL A 15 -20.57 -9.84 -12.44
N ASP A 16 -21.65 -9.15 -12.75
CA ASP A 16 -22.88 -9.76 -13.29
C ASP A 16 -23.31 -8.97 -14.53
N SER A 17 -22.98 -9.52 -15.69
CA SER A 17 -23.30 -9.12 -17.07
C SER A 17 -22.43 -8.03 -17.73
N GLU A 18 -21.75 -8.42 -18.80
CA GLU A 18 -20.87 -7.58 -19.65
C GLU A 18 -21.56 -6.36 -20.32
N SER A 19 -22.87 -6.35 -20.42
CA SER A 19 -23.62 -5.30 -21.12
C SER A 19 -23.89 -4.04 -20.26
N THR A 20 -24.03 -4.19 -18.95
CA THR A 20 -24.32 -3.07 -18.03
C THR A 20 -23.05 -2.28 -17.70
N ILE A 21 -21.88 -2.93 -17.69
CA ILE A 21 -20.59 -2.31 -17.33
C ILE A 21 -20.15 -1.28 -18.38
N ARG A 22 -20.47 -1.49 -19.66
CA ARG A 22 -20.07 -0.56 -20.74
C ARG A 22 -20.77 0.78 -20.70
N SER A 23 -21.98 0.87 -20.14
CA SER A 23 -22.75 2.12 -20.12
C SER A 23 -22.43 3.04 -18.94
N GLU A 24 -21.92 2.50 -17.82
CA GLU A 24 -21.61 3.27 -16.61
C GLU A 24 -20.16 3.81 -16.55
N ILE A 25 -19.24 3.21 -17.31
CA ILE A 25 -17.80 3.59 -17.30
C ILE A 25 -17.49 4.75 -18.27
N MET A 26 -18.33 4.97 -19.26
CA MET A 26 -18.16 6.08 -20.21
C MET A 26 -19.02 7.28 -19.81
N VAL A 27 -18.61 8.01 -18.79
CA VAL A 27 -19.04 9.40 -18.67
C VAL A 27 -18.50 10.13 -19.90
N ASP A 28 -19.39 10.54 -20.80
CA ASP A 28 -19.03 11.28 -22.00
C ASP A 28 -18.59 12.70 -21.61
N ASP A 29 -17.30 12.83 -21.23
CA ASP A 29 -16.69 14.09 -20.85
C ASP A 29 -16.40 15.02 -22.04
N ARG A 30 -16.80 14.65 -23.27
CA ARG A 30 -16.54 15.43 -24.48
C ARG A 30 -17.23 16.78 -24.50
N ASN A 31 -18.32 16.93 -23.75
CA ASN A 31 -19.15 18.15 -23.70
C ASN A 31 -18.93 19.00 -22.44
N ILE A 32 -17.95 18.66 -21.60
CA ILE A 32 -17.68 19.41 -20.35
C ILE A 32 -16.66 20.52 -20.66
N SER A 33 -16.94 21.75 -20.22
CA SER A 33 -16.03 22.90 -20.39
C SER A 33 -14.68 22.68 -19.68
N VAL A 34 -13.65 23.43 -20.09
CA VAL A 34 -12.33 23.36 -19.45
C VAL A 34 -12.42 23.78 -17.99
N GLU A 35 -13.24 24.79 -17.67
CA GLU A 35 -13.48 25.26 -16.31
C GLU A 35 -14.10 24.18 -15.44
N GLU A 36 -15.09 23.46 -15.95
CA GLU A 36 -15.73 22.34 -15.24
C GLU A 36 -14.75 21.18 -15.01
N ARG A 37 -13.91 20.85 -15.97
CA ARG A 37 -12.84 19.84 -15.82
C ARG A 37 -11.84 20.24 -14.74
N LEU A 38 -11.42 21.48 -14.73
CA LEU A 38 -10.51 22.02 -13.71
C LEU A 38 -11.16 22.03 -12.32
N ALA A 39 -12.43 22.38 -12.23
CA ALA A 39 -13.17 22.34 -10.97
C ALA A 39 -13.30 20.90 -10.43
N LYS A 40 -13.66 19.94 -11.30
CA LYS A 40 -13.68 18.51 -10.95
C LYS A 40 -12.32 18.02 -10.48
N ALA A 41 -11.23 18.41 -11.14
CA ALA A 41 -9.88 18.01 -10.74
C ALA A 41 -9.42 18.59 -9.38
N LYS A 42 -9.90 19.80 -9.02
CA LYS A 42 -9.57 20.45 -7.74
C LYS A 42 -10.45 19.95 -6.57
N LYS A 43 -11.64 19.47 -6.85
CA LYS A 43 -12.63 19.07 -5.82
C LYS A 43 -12.10 18.02 -4.84
N PRO A 44 -11.44 16.91 -5.26
CA PRO A 44 -10.92 15.92 -4.33
C PRO A 44 -9.94 16.51 -3.30
N GLY A 45 -9.07 17.44 -3.72
CA GLY A 45 -8.16 18.12 -2.79
C GLY A 45 -8.88 18.99 -1.76
N GLN A 46 -9.93 19.71 -2.20
CA GLN A 46 -10.76 20.52 -1.29
C GLN A 46 -11.52 19.66 -0.29
N ASP A 47 -12.06 18.53 -0.74
CA ASP A 47 -12.79 17.59 0.12
C ASP A 47 -11.81 16.90 1.09
N ALA A 48 -10.61 16.52 0.65
CA ALA A 48 -9.57 15.94 1.49
C ALA A 48 -9.19 16.86 2.67
N MET A 49 -9.06 18.18 2.45
CA MET A 49 -8.76 19.15 3.52
C MET A 49 -9.85 19.23 4.60
N LYS A 50 -11.07 18.79 4.32
CA LYS A 50 -12.16 18.70 5.28
C LYS A 50 -12.24 17.33 5.93
N MET A 51 -12.10 16.27 5.12
CA MET A 51 -12.34 14.90 5.56
C MET A 51 -11.20 14.36 6.43
N HIS A 52 -9.93 14.68 6.14
CA HIS A 52 -8.82 14.22 6.96
C HIS A 52 -8.88 14.70 8.42
N PRO A 53 -9.10 16.00 8.70
CA PRO A 53 -9.28 16.44 10.09
C PRO A 53 -10.54 15.89 10.75
N TYR A 54 -11.63 15.70 9.98
CA TYR A 54 -12.89 15.19 10.52
C TYR A 54 -12.74 13.76 11.06
N TYR A 55 -12.03 12.89 10.33
CA TYR A 55 -11.80 11.51 10.74
C TYR A 55 -10.55 11.34 11.64
N GLY A 56 -9.67 12.33 11.71
CA GLY A 56 -8.39 12.20 12.42
C GLY A 56 -7.43 11.21 11.77
N GLY A 57 -7.42 11.16 10.43
CA GLY A 57 -6.68 10.19 9.63
C GLY A 57 -7.60 9.16 8.94
N LYS A 58 -7.03 8.06 8.45
CA LYS A 58 -7.75 7.04 7.66
C LYS A 58 -7.69 5.64 8.24
N VAL A 59 -6.82 5.44 9.24
CA VAL A 59 -6.50 4.10 9.78
C VAL A 59 -6.66 4.14 11.29
N GLU A 60 -7.24 3.07 11.83
CA GLU A 60 -7.30 2.82 13.26
C GLU A 60 -6.97 1.37 13.57
N VAL A 61 -6.55 1.10 14.81
CA VAL A 61 -6.32 -0.26 15.30
C VAL A 61 -7.48 -0.66 16.18
N VAL A 62 -8.16 -1.75 15.80
CA VAL A 62 -9.29 -2.30 16.55
C VAL A 62 -9.00 -3.74 16.97
N PRO A 63 -9.39 -4.15 18.20
CA PRO A 63 -9.29 -5.53 18.63
C PRO A 63 -10.16 -6.44 17.76
N LYS A 64 -9.61 -7.59 17.33
CA LYS A 64 -10.40 -8.67 16.69
C LYS A 64 -11.12 -9.54 17.72
N ALA A 65 -10.54 -9.63 18.92
CA ALA A 65 -11.09 -10.41 20.02
C ALA A 65 -12.31 -9.70 20.62
N CYS A 66 -13.38 -10.46 20.84
CA CYS A 66 -14.56 -9.97 21.53
C CYS A 66 -14.30 -10.03 23.05
N VAL A 67 -14.37 -8.89 23.74
CA VAL A 67 -14.30 -8.79 25.18
C VAL A 67 -15.72 -8.49 25.69
N ARG A 68 -16.33 -9.45 26.38
CA ARG A 68 -17.72 -9.36 26.91
C ARG A 68 -17.77 -9.06 28.40
N SER A 69 -16.74 -9.48 29.12
CA SER A 69 -16.59 -9.26 30.55
C SER A 69 -15.11 -9.06 30.91
N PHE A 70 -14.85 -8.64 32.14
CA PHE A 70 -13.49 -8.51 32.66
C PHE A 70 -12.73 -9.84 32.70
N ASP A 71 -13.45 -10.96 32.85
CA ASP A 71 -12.86 -12.31 32.88
C ASP A 71 -12.24 -12.72 31.53
N ASP A 72 -12.74 -12.16 30.42
CA ASP A 72 -12.16 -12.44 29.09
C ASP A 72 -10.70 -11.96 28.98
N PHE A 73 -10.28 -10.97 29.78
CA PHE A 73 -8.87 -10.55 29.83
C PHE A 73 -7.95 -11.62 30.40
N ALA A 74 -8.44 -12.56 31.18
CA ALA A 74 -7.65 -13.69 31.66
C ALA A 74 -7.25 -14.62 30.50
N ILE A 75 -8.04 -14.67 29.43
CA ILE A 75 -7.76 -15.42 28.21
C ILE A 75 -6.82 -14.62 27.30
N TRP A 76 -7.18 -13.37 27.03
CA TRP A 76 -6.50 -12.55 26.01
C TRP A 76 -5.23 -11.86 26.50
N TYR A 77 -5.05 -11.77 27.83
CA TYR A 77 -3.88 -11.17 28.44
C TYR A 77 -3.30 -12.10 29.52
N SER A 78 -3.42 -11.77 30.78
CA SER A 78 -2.77 -12.52 31.85
C SER A 78 -3.80 -13.33 32.67
N PRO A 79 -3.62 -14.66 32.91
CA PRO A 79 -2.43 -15.47 32.62
C PRO A 79 -2.44 -16.23 31.26
N GLY A 80 -3.57 -16.32 30.57
CA GLY A 80 -3.79 -17.20 29.43
C GLY A 80 -2.83 -16.98 28.26
N VAL A 81 -2.43 -15.74 27.99
CA VAL A 81 -1.48 -15.38 26.91
C VAL A 81 -0.12 -16.05 27.02
N ALA A 82 0.24 -16.58 28.19
CA ALA A 82 1.47 -17.33 28.37
C ALA A 82 1.56 -18.61 27.53
N GLU A 83 0.43 -19.24 27.23
CA GLU A 83 0.41 -20.49 26.47
C GLU A 83 0.75 -20.28 24.98
N PRO A 84 0.13 -19.37 24.22
CA PRO A 84 0.60 -19.05 22.88
C PRO A 84 2.04 -18.54 22.85
N CYS A 85 2.53 -17.81 23.87
CA CYS A 85 3.93 -17.41 23.94
C CYS A 85 4.88 -18.63 24.02
N LYS A 86 4.55 -19.64 24.84
CA LYS A 86 5.32 -20.89 24.93
C LYS A 86 5.30 -21.67 23.62
N ASP A 87 4.13 -21.74 22.97
CA ASP A 87 3.99 -22.44 21.69
C ASP A 87 4.83 -21.79 20.59
N ILE A 88 4.82 -20.46 20.48
CA ILE A 88 5.68 -19.71 19.54
C ILE A 88 7.18 -19.90 19.90
N HIS A 89 7.53 -19.89 21.20
CA HIS A 89 8.91 -20.11 21.61
C HIS A 89 9.43 -21.50 21.22
N ALA A 90 8.58 -22.51 21.33
CA ALA A 90 8.90 -23.89 20.93
C ALA A 90 8.97 -24.06 19.40
N ASN A 91 8.09 -23.36 18.67
CA ASN A 91 8.04 -23.37 17.21
C ASN A 91 7.76 -21.93 16.68
N PRO A 92 8.79 -21.18 16.24
CA PRO A 92 8.65 -19.80 15.78
C PRO A 92 7.64 -19.57 14.66
N ASP A 93 7.34 -20.58 13.83
CA ASP A 93 6.35 -20.43 12.75
C ASP A 93 4.92 -20.29 13.28
N LYS A 94 4.66 -20.70 14.52
CA LYS A 94 3.38 -20.50 15.21
C LYS A 94 3.02 -19.03 15.42
N VAL A 95 3.97 -18.11 15.25
CA VAL A 95 3.70 -16.66 15.26
C VAL A 95 2.65 -16.26 14.23
N TYR A 96 2.60 -16.94 13.09
CA TYR A 96 1.59 -16.69 12.05
C TYR A 96 0.20 -17.22 12.41
N GLU A 97 0.10 -18.18 13.32
CA GLU A 97 -1.19 -18.70 13.82
C GLU A 97 -1.72 -17.86 14.99
N HIS A 98 -0.84 -17.44 15.89
CA HIS A 98 -1.22 -16.84 17.18
C HIS A 98 -1.23 -15.31 17.18
N THR A 99 -0.71 -14.63 16.13
CA THR A 99 -0.59 -13.18 16.11
C THR A 99 -1.10 -12.55 14.82
N TRP A 100 -1.22 -11.23 14.79
CA TRP A 100 -1.62 -10.48 13.60
C TRP A 100 -0.59 -10.55 12.46
N LYS A 101 0.61 -11.05 12.72
CA LYS A 101 1.70 -11.17 11.73
C LYS A 101 1.27 -11.90 10.45
N TRP A 102 0.33 -12.83 10.54
CA TRP A 102 -0.16 -13.60 9.39
C TRP A 102 -0.78 -12.73 8.28
N ASN A 103 -1.33 -11.55 8.63
CA ASN A 103 -2.07 -10.71 7.69
C ASN A 103 -1.71 -9.22 7.80
N THR A 104 -0.58 -8.86 8.42
CA THR A 104 -0.23 -7.45 8.63
C THR A 104 1.08 -7.10 7.95
N VAL A 105 1.07 -6.01 7.16
CA VAL A 105 2.21 -5.44 6.45
C VAL A 105 2.56 -4.08 7.04
N ALA A 106 3.85 -3.71 7.09
CA ALA A 106 4.26 -2.34 7.33
C ALA A 106 4.46 -1.61 6.01
N VAL A 107 3.92 -0.41 5.87
CA VAL A 107 4.32 0.55 4.83
C VAL A 107 5.37 1.47 5.42
N VAL A 108 6.60 1.40 4.91
CA VAL A 108 7.74 2.14 5.44
C VAL A 108 8.17 3.20 4.43
N SER A 109 8.27 4.44 4.89
CA SER A 109 8.68 5.60 4.10
C SER A 109 9.60 6.51 4.90
N ASP A 110 10.46 7.25 4.20
CA ASP A 110 11.20 8.39 4.78
C ASP A 110 10.71 9.74 4.25
N GLY A 111 9.70 9.74 3.39
CA GLY A 111 9.08 10.93 2.84
C GLY A 111 9.96 11.72 1.86
N THR A 112 10.99 11.08 1.26
CA THR A 112 11.94 11.78 0.38
C THR A 112 11.50 11.86 -1.09
N ARG A 113 10.43 11.15 -1.48
CA ARG A 113 9.90 11.18 -2.86
C ARG A 113 8.39 10.97 -2.90
N VAL A 114 7.65 11.90 -2.31
CA VAL A 114 6.18 11.79 -2.14
C VAL A 114 5.44 12.39 -3.32
N LEU A 115 4.78 11.57 -4.13
CA LEU A 115 4.00 11.98 -5.30
C LEU A 115 4.80 12.94 -6.21
N GLY A 116 4.18 14.04 -6.65
CA GLY A 116 4.84 15.15 -7.36
C GLY A 116 5.43 16.24 -6.45
N LEU A 117 5.38 16.05 -5.12
CA LEU A 117 5.83 17.04 -4.13
C LEU A 117 7.31 16.92 -3.77
N GLY A 118 7.93 15.77 -4.05
CA GLY A 118 9.34 15.52 -3.75
C GLY A 118 9.61 15.21 -2.28
N ASP A 119 10.69 15.76 -1.75
CA ASP A 119 11.14 15.57 -0.36
C ASP A 119 10.38 16.52 0.58
N ILE A 120 9.33 15.99 1.21
CA ILE A 120 8.48 16.74 2.15
C ILE A 120 8.59 16.26 3.60
N GLY A 121 9.41 15.25 3.85
CA GLY A 121 9.65 14.69 5.17
C GLY A 121 8.60 13.67 5.64
N PRO A 122 8.91 12.98 6.75
CA PRO A 122 8.13 11.82 7.20
C PRO A 122 6.71 12.19 7.69
N GLU A 123 6.53 13.29 8.41
CA GLU A 123 5.23 13.69 8.93
C GLU A 123 4.28 14.09 7.79
N ALA A 124 4.78 14.82 6.80
CA ALA A 124 3.97 15.22 5.65
C ALA A 124 3.66 14.05 4.69
N ALA A 125 4.47 12.98 4.73
CA ALA A 125 4.22 11.74 3.99
C ALA A 125 3.12 10.88 4.64
N MET A 126 2.85 11.03 5.94
CA MET A 126 1.91 10.17 6.68
C MET A 126 0.53 10.06 6.01
N PRO A 127 -0.12 11.13 5.51
CA PRO A 127 -1.41 11.00 4.84
C PRO A 127 -1.39 10.08 3.61
N VAL A 128 -0.27 10.03 2.88
CA VAL A 128 -0.11 9.12 1.72
C VAL A 128 0.08 7.69 2.21
N MET A 129 0.88 7.48 3.25
CA MET A 129 1.12 6.14 3.84
C MET A 129 -0.15 5.55 4.44
N GLU A 130 -0.99 6.36 5.10
CA GLU A 130 -2.33 5.93 5.52
C GLU A 130 -3.24 5.61 4.33
N GLY A 131 -3.14 6.36 3.25
CA GLY A 131 -3.84 6.06 1.99
C GLY A 131 -3.42 4.71 1.42
N LYS A 132 -2.11 4.41 1.40
CA LYS A 132 -1.59 3.11 1.00
C LYS A 132 -2.11 1.99 1.91
N ALA A 133 -2.10 2.18 3.22
CA ALA A 133 -2.63 1.22 4.19
C ALA A 133 -4.12 0.93 3.96
N MET A 134 -4.90 1.97 3.66
CA MET A 134 -6.31 1.82 3.29
C MET A 134 -6.50 0.99 2.01
N LEU A 135 -5.66 1.20 0.97
CA LEU A 135 -5.69 0.40 -0.25
C LEU A 135 -5.36 -1.08 0.01
N PHE A 136 -4.35 -1.39 0.84
CA PHE A 136 -4.05 -2.75 1.25
C PHE A 136 -5.28 -3.43 1.87
N LYS A 137 -6.00 -2.71 2.75
CA LYS A 137 -7.19 -3.25 3.41
C LYS A 137 -8.36 -3.44 2.46
N TYR A 138 -8.74 -2.41 1.69
CA TYR A 138 -9.92 -2.46 0.84
C TYR A 138 -9.75 -3.38 -0.38
N LEU A 139 -8.56 -3.41 -0.98
CA LEU A 139 -8.32 -4.17 -2.21
C LEU A 139 -7.76 -5.56 -1.94
N GLY A 140 -6.91 -5.71 -0.91
CA GLY A 140 -6.21 -6.96 -0.60
C GLY A 140 -6.72 -7.69 0.63
N GLY A 141 -7.55 -7.07 1.47
CA GLY A 141 -7.95 -7.63 2.77
C GLY A 141 -6.82 -7.67 3.80
N VAL A 142 -5.66 -7.07 3.47
CA VAL A 142 -4.45 -7.10 4.30
C VAL A 142 -4.46 -5.91 5.26
N ASP A 143 -4.20 -6.16 6.53
CA ASP A 143 -3.98 -5.11 7.52
C ASP A 143 -2.65 -4.41 7.24
N CYS A 144 -2.60 -3.09 7.36
CA CYS A 144 -1.39 -2.36 7.03
C CYS A 144 -1.14 -1.21 8.00
N VAL A 145 0.11 -1.10 8.47
CA VAL A 145 0.53 -0.10 9.44
C VAL A 145 1.52 0.88 8.79
N PRO A 146 1.18 2.18 8.69
CA PRO A 146 2.10 3.21 8.23
C PRO A 146 3.24 3.44 9.23
N ILE A 147 4.48 3.49 8.73
CA ILE A 147 5.68 3.79 9.53
C ILE A 147 6.53 4.79 8.74
N CYS A 148 6.49 6.05 9.16
CA CYS A 148 7.32 7.11 8.59
C CYS A 148 8.56 7.31 9.46
N LEU A 149 9.75 7.28 8.84
CA LEU A 149 11.04 7.31 9.53
C LEU A 149 11.68 8.69 9.41
N ASP A 150 12.04 9.28 10.53
CA ASP A 150 12.81 10.53 10.57
C ASP A 150 14.30 10.26 10.33
N THR A 151 14.59 9.74 9.13
CA THR A 151 15.97 9.55 8.65
C THR A 151 15.98 9.44 7.13
N LYS A 152 17.04 9.97 6.51
CA LYS A 152 17.33 9.80 5.07
C LYS A 152 18.50 8.83 4.82
N ASP A 153 19.08 8.32 5.89
CA ASP A 153 20.20 7.40 5.87
C ASP A 153 19.72 5.99 5.49
N PRO A 154 20.17 5.42 4.37
CA PRO A 154 19.75 4.10 3.93
C PRO A 154 20.08 2.98 4.94
N GLU A 155 21.22 3.05 5.61
CA GLU A 155 21.62 2.04 6.60
C GLU A 155 20.66 2.02 7.79
N LYS A 156 20.24 3.19 8.26
CA LYS A 156 19.24 3.31 9.35
C LYS A 156 17.87 2.80 8.93
N ILE A 157 17.46 3.05 7.68
CA ILE A 157 16.21 2.51 7.14
C ILE A 157 16.27 0.98 7.12
N ILE A 158 17.35 0.42 6.58
CA ILE A 158 17.60 -1.03 6.52
C ILE A 158 17.57 -1.64 7.91
N GLU A 159 18.35 -1.07 8.85
CA GLU A 159 18.39 -1.52 10.24
C GLU A 159 17.00 -1.49 10.89
N THR A 160 16.28 -0.38 10.75
CA THR A 160 14.93 -0.23 11.32
C THR A 160 13.98 -1.29 10.77
N VAL A 161 13.97 -1.51 9.46
CA VAL A 161 13.13 -2.53 8.84
C VAL A 161 13.45 -3.93 9.36
N ARG A 162 14.73 -4.27 9.51
CA ARG A 162 15.16 -5.55 10.12
C ARG A 162 14.67 -5.70 11.55
N LEU A 163 14.72 -4.64 12.35
CA LEU A 163 14.32 -4.65 13.75
C LEU A 163 12.79 -4.80 13.92
N ILE A 164 11.98 -4.21 13.05
CA ILE A 164 10.51 -4.32 13.11
C ILE A 164 9.95 -5.55 12.39
N ALA A 165 10.72 -6.19 11.50
CA ALA A 165 10.29 -7.35 10.72
C ALA A 165 9.65 -8.50 11.52
N PRO A 166 10.04 -8.79 12.77
CA PRO A 166 9.37 -9.79 13.59
C PRO A 166 7.87 -9.55 13.79
N SER A 167 7.42 -8.30 13.77
CA SER A 167 6.02 -7.92 14.01
C SER A 167 5.11 -8.01 12.77
N PHE A 168 5.69 -8.16 11.57
CA PHE A 168 4.98 -8.07 10.30
C PHE A 168 5.14 -9.32 9.45
N GLY A 169 4.12 -9.61 8.62
CA GLY A 169 4.17 -10.66 7.60
C GLY A 169 4.83 -10.22 6.30
N GLY A 170 4.98 -8.91 6.08
CA GLY A 170 5.66 -8.32 4.93
C GLY A 170 5.96 -6.84 5.13
N ILE A 171 6.80 -6.30 4.26
CA ILE A 171 7.19 -4.88 4.24
C ILE A 171 6.91 -4.33 2.84
N ASN A 172 6.23 -3.19 2.78
CA ASN A 172 6.14 -2.35 1.59
C ASN A 172 6.95 -1.08 1.82
N LEU A 173 7.99 -0.87 1.02
CA LEU A 173 8.72 0.38 0.97
C LEU A 173 7.97 1.33 0.02
N GLU A 174 7.81 2.59 0.42
CA GLU A 174 7.03 3.58 -0.32
C GLU A 174 7.70 4.95 -0.26
N ASP A 175 7.66 5.69 -1.37
CA ASP A 175 8.08 7.10 -1.44
C ASP A 175 9.52 7.37 -0.94
N ILE A 176 10.43 6.41 -1.14
CA ILE A 176 11.86 6.56 -0.86
C ILE A 176 12.57 6.96 -2.16
N SER A 177 13.34 8.05 -2.12
CA SER A 177 13.99 8.61 -3.31
C SER A 177 15.06 7.68 -3.91
N ASN A 178 15.19 7.73 -5.25
CA ASN A 178 16.32 7.14 -5.94
C ASN A 178 17.62 7.95 -5.68
N PRO A 179 18.82 7.35 -5.77
CA PRO A 179 19.08 5.93 -6.06
C PRO A 179 19.01 5.01 -4.83
N LYS A 180 18.98 5.55 -3.60
CA LYS A 180 19.07 4.77 -2.36
C LYS A 180 17.98 3.71 -2.20
N CYS A 181 16.80 3.94 -2.79
CA CYS A 181 15.70 2.99 -2.73
C CYS A 181 16.03 1.63 -3.36
N PHE A 182 16.92 1.60 -4.36
CA PHE A 182 17.37 0.35 -5.00
C PHE A 182 18.22 -0.48 -4.05
N ASP A 183 19.23 0.14 -3.46
CA ASP A 183 20.15 -0.53 -2.52
C ASP A 183 19.41 -1.03 -1.28
N ILE A 184 18.50 -0.21 -0.74
CA ILE A 184 17.65 -0.58 0.41
C ILE A 184 16.80 -1.81 0.08
N LEU A 185 16.13 -1.83 -1.08
CA LEU A 185 15.28 -2.96 -1.47
C LEU A 185 16.10 -4.23 -1.65
N ASP A 186 17.22 -4.14 -2.39
CA ASP A 186 18.05 -5.29 -2.72
C ASP A 186 18.66 -5.92 -1.46
N GLU A 187 19.12 -5.10 -0.51
CA GLU A 187 19.67 -5.57 0.75
C GLU A 187 18.62 -6.24 1.65
N LEU A 188 17.47 -5.58 1.82
CA LEU A 188 16.39 -6.13 2.62
C LEU A 188 15.78 -7.42 2.03
N ARG A 189 15.68 -7.53 0.72
CA ARG A 189 15.19 -8.77 0.07
C ARG A 189 16.16 -9.95 0.25
N ARG A 190 17.47 -9.68 0.37
CA ARG A 190 18.46 -10.71 0.62
C ARG A 190 18.41 -11.22 2.06
N ASP A 191 18.18 -10.33 3.02
CA ASP A 191 18.42 -10.61 4.43
C ASP A 191 17.14 -10.81 5.25
N CYS A 192 16.00 -10.24 4.85
CA CYS A 192 14.74 -10.42 5.56
C CYS A 192 14.12 -11.79 5.30
N LYS A 193 13.59 -12.41 6.35
CA LYS A 193 12.84 -13.69 6.27
C LYS A 193 11.39 -13.53 5.79
N ILE A 194 10.91 -12.29 5.69
CA ILE A 194 9.57 -11.93 5.21
C ILE A 194 9.70 -11.22 3.86
N PRO A 195 8.66 -11.24 3.00
CA PRO A 195 8.66 -10.50 1.75
C PRO A 195 8.91 -9.01 1.95
N VAL A 196 9.78 -8.44 1.13
CA VAL A 196 10.00 -6.99 1.02
C VAL A 196 9.71 -6.56 -0.41
N TRP A 197 8.87 -5.54 -0.55
CA TRP A 197 8.39 -4.97 -1.79
C TRP A 197 8.64 -3.46 -1.79
N HIS A 198 8.87 -2.88 -2.95
CA HIS A 198 8.90 -1.43 -3.13
C HIS A 198 7.92 -1.06 -4.24
N ASP A 199 6.83 -0.38 -3.89
CA ASP A 199 5.73 -0.19 -4.82
C ASP A 199 6.08 0.74 -5.99
N ASP A 200 6.76 1.86 -5.73
CA ASP A 200 7.18 2.80 -6.79
C ASP A 200 8.04 2.13 -7.87
N GLN A 201 8.86 1.14 -7.49
CA GLN A 201 9.69 0.41 -8.44
C GLN A 201 8.92 -0.76 -9.08
N GLN A 202 8.42 -1.67 -8.27
CA GLN A 202 7.91 -2.97 -8.72
C GLN A 202 6.43 -2.91 -9.12
N GLY A 203 5.60 -2.19 -8.37
CA GLY A 203 4.19 -1.98 -8.68
C GLY A 203 4.03 -1.16 -9.96
N THR A 204 4.70 -0.01 -10.03
CA THR A 204 4.69 0.87 -11.20
C THR A 204 5.22 0.14 -12.44
N ALA A 205 6.37 -0.52 -12.35
CA ALA A 205 6.92 -1.30 -13.47
C ALA A 205 5.95 -2.38 -13.95
N THR A 206 5.24 -3.06 -13.04
CA THR A 206 4.27 -4.10 -13.39
C THR A 206 3.12 -3.55 -14.22
N VAL A 207 2.54 -2.41 -13.83
CA VAL A 207 1.41 -1.83 -14.58
C VAL A 207 1.86 -1.19 -15.89
N GLU A 208 3.05 -0.61 -15.95
CA GLU A 208 3.63 -0.07 -17.19
C GLU A 208 3.89 -1.18 -18.22
N VAL A 209 4.51 -2.29 -17.81
CA VAL A 209 4.74 -3.45 -18.67
C VAL A 209 3.42 -4.04 -19.14
N ALA A 210 2.43 -4.20 -18.26
CA ALA A 210 1.12 -4.69 -18.66
C ALA A 210 0.44 -3.76 -19.67
N GLY A 211 0.54 -2.44 -19.47
CA GLY A 211 0.06 -1.43 -20.41
C GLY A 211 0.77 -1.52 -21.77
N ALA A 212 2.09 -1.61 -21.76
CA ALA A 212 2.91 -1.74 -22.97
C ALA A 212 2.56 -3.01 -23.78
N ILE A 213 2.44 -4.16 -23.09
CA ILE A 213 2.04 -5.42 -23.74
C ILE A 213 0.68 -5.29 -24.44
N ASN A 214 -0.30 -4.67 -23.78
CA ASN A 214 -1.63 -4.50 -24.34
C ASN A 214 -1.65 -3.46 -25.48
N ALA A 215 -0.88 -2.37 -25.37
CA ALA A 215 -0.73 -1.40 -26.44
C ALA A 215 -0.11 -2.03 -27.70
N MET A 216 0.93 -2.84 -27.54
CA MET A 216 1.57 -3.55 -28.67
C MET A 216 0.60 -4.53 -29.34
N LYS A 217 -0.18 -5.29 -28.57
CA LYS A 217 -1.24 -6.15 -29.11
C LYS A 217 -2.27 -5.36 -29.92
N LEU A 218 -2.70 -4.21 -29.42
CA LEU A 218 -3.70 -3.36 -30.06
C LEU A 218 -3.23 -2.84 -31.42
N VAL A 219 -1.93 -2.49 -31.55
CA VAL A 219 -1.34 -2.01 -32.82
C VAL A 219 -0.75 -3.11 -33.69
N GLY A 220 -0.93 -4.39 -33.32
CA GLY A 220 -0.48 -5.55 -34.10
C GLY A 220 1.04 -5.71 -34.16
N LYS A 221 1.79 -5.17 -33.20
CA LYS A 221 3.25 -5.30 -33.09
C LYS A 221 3.65 -6.28 -32.01
N LYS A 222 4.84 -6.86 -32.14
CA LYS A 222 5.42 -7.69 -31.09
C LYS A 222 6.20 -6.85 -30.10
N LEU A 223 6.30 -7.32 -28.85
CA LEU A 223 7.01 -6.60 -27.78
C LEU A 223 8.51 -6.42 -28.10
N GLU A 224 9.12 -7.39 -28.79
CA GLU A 224 10.51 -7.36 -29.26
C GLU A 224 10.79 -6.22 -30.28
N ASP A 225 9.74 -5.76 -30.97
CA ASP A 225 9.83 -4.64 -31.93
C ASP A 225 9.61 -3.26 -31.26
N ALA A 226 9.37 -3.24 -29.97
CA ALA A 226 9.09 -2.01 -29.22
C ALA A 226 10.39 -1.22 -28.98
N ASN A 227 10.49 -0.05 -29.62
CA ASN A 227 11.52 0.93 -29.30
C ASN A 227 10.96 1.92 -28.27
N THR A 228 10.97 1.51 -26.99
CA THR A 228 10.46 2.34 -25.91
C THR A 228 11.55 3.30 -25.42
N ARG A 229 11.35 4.60 -25.62
CA ARG A 229 12.02 5.62 -24.82
C ARG A 229 11.08 5.99 -23.70
N SER A 230 11.35 5.52 -22.48
CA SER A 230 10.68 6.07 -21.31
C SER A 230 11.25 7.46 -21.03
N ALA A 231 10.41 8.46 -20.99
CA ALA A 231 10.74 9.73 -20.35
C ALA A 231 10.48 9.53 -18.85
N LEU A 232 11.56 9.30 -18.09
CA LEU A 232 11.58 9.37 -16.65
C LEU A 232 11.66 10.82 -16.21
#